data_9cba74f25bf970d1f1178c9813660d27
#
_entry.id   9cba74f25bf970d1f1178c9813660d27
#
_cell.length_a   1.000
_cell.length_b   1.000
_cell.length_c   1.000
_cell.angle_alpha   90.00
_cell.angle_beta   90.00
_cell.angle_gamma   90.00
#
_symmetry.space_group_name_H-M   'P 1'
#
loop_
_entity.id
_entity.type
_entity.pdbx_description
1 polymer ?
#
loop_
_entity_poly.entity_id
_entity_poly.type
_entity_poly.pdbx_seq_one_letter_code
_entity_poly.pdbx_strand_id
1 'polypeptide(L)'
;MEKTIDEKKQGETLVIPSKSENSKKLFIESYGCSMNFSDSEIVASILQNEGFNTTPHLEEADLVLVNTCSIRDKAEQTVRKRLEKYNAVKRINPKMKVGVLGCMAERLKSKFLEEEKIVDLVVGPDAYKDLPNLIAEVDEGRDAINVILSKEETYGDISPVRLNSNGVTAFVSITRGCDNMCTFCVVPFTRGRERSRDPQSIIEEVNDLWAKGYKEITLLGQNVDSYLWYGGGLKKDFDKASDMQKATATDFAKLLELCAKAQPKMRIRFSTSNPQDMHLDVIKTMAKYDNICNHIHLPVQSGSDRILKAMNRLHSREEYFTLIDNIRKIIPNCAISQDMIAGFPSETEEDHQDTLSLMEYVKYNFGYMFTYSERPGTLAERKLEDDIPEEVKSRRLAEIIELQLKHSAFRTKQFLNTTVEVLIEKESKKSNQHWSGRTEHNIVAVFPKENYNVGDFVNVKVTDCTKATLIGEAVGLSKNN
;
A
#
# COMPACT_ATOMS: atom_id res chain seq x y z
N MET A 1 -13.73 10.67 2.47
CA MET A 1 -12.98 9.46 2.13
C MET A 1 -11.73 9.45 2.99
N GLU A 2 -11.69 8.61 4.01
CA GLU A 2 -10.41 8.34 4.68
C GLU A 2 -9.69 7.32 3.81
N LYS A 3 -8.59 7.76 3.21
CA LYS A 3 -7.72 6.96 2.37
C LYS A 3 -7.00 5.94 3.26
N THR A 4 -6.81 4.74 2.76
CA THR A 4 -5.97 3.70 3.39
C THR A 4 -4.55 4.22 3.66
N ILE A 5 -4.16 5.28 2.96
CA ILE A 5 -3.00 6.14 3.24
C ILE A 5 -3.57 7.50 3.61
N ASP A 6 -3.35 7.93 4.83
CA ASP A 6 -3.69 9.30 5.23
C ASP A 6 -2.78 10.25 4.43
N GLU A 7 -3.29 10.84 3.33
CA GLU A 7 -2.50 11.79 2.52
C GLU A 7 -2.00 12.98 3.34
N LYS A 8 -2.63 13.26 4.50
CA LYS A 8 -2.15 14.27 5.44
C LYS A 8 -0.91 13.82 6.19
N LYS A 9 -0.62 12.50 6.22
CA LYS A 9 0.58 11.92 6.82
C LYS A 9 1.75 11.77 5.85
N GLN A 10 1.55 12.08 4.56
CA GLN A 10 2.68 12.12 3.63
C GLN A 10 3.65 13.22 4.06
N GLY A 11 4.90 12.84 4.27
CA GLY A 11 5.94 13.74 4.78
C GLY A 11 5.89 13.98 6.29
N GLU A 12 5.10 13.22 7.06
CA GLU A 12 5.33 13.13 8.50
C GLU A 12 6.69 12.47 8.74
N THR A 13 7.45 13.06 9.66
CA THR A 13 8.71 12.46 10.12
C THR A 13 8.42 11.15 10.82
N LEU A 14 9.11 10.10 10.43
CA LEU A 14 8.92 8.76 10.95
C LEU A 14 9.87 8.53 12.13
N VAL A 15 9.35 8.17 13.28
CA VAL A 15 10.13 8.08 14.52
C VAL A 15 9.96 6.73 15.20
N ILE A 16 11.09 6.19 15.71
CA ILE A 16 11.12 5.10 16.67
C ILE A 16 11.36 5.73 18.05
N PRO A 17 10.73 5.28 19.13
CA PRO A 17 11.09 5.72 20.47
C PRO A 17 12.58 5.44 20.74
N SER A 18 13.38 6.50 20.90
CA SER A 18 14.85 6.40 21.06
C SER A 18 15.24 5.85 22.43
N LYS A 19 16.33 5.08 22.48
CA LYS A 19 16.90 4.53 23.70
C LYS A 19 18.35 4.97 23.99
N SER A 20 18.97 5.86 23.17
CA SER A 20 20.40 6.18 23.33
C SER A 20 20.69 7.64 22.99
N GLU A 21 21.37 8.35 23.92
CA GLU A 21 21.73 9.76 23.76
C GLU A 21 22.90 10.02 22.80
N ASN A 22 23.76 9.02 22.54
CA ASN A 22 25.02 9.16 21.75
C ASN A 22 24.96 8.50 20.36
N SER A 23 23.79 8.47 19.71
CA SER A 23 23.64 7.87 18.39
C SER A 23 23.57 8.90 17.27
N LYS A 24 24.02 8.52 16.07
CA LYS A 24 23.76 9.31 14.85
C LYS A 24 22.26 9.49 14.65
N LYS A 25 21.84 10.67 14.19
CA LYS A 25 20.43 11.07 14.05
C LYS A 25 19.94 10.87 12.61
N LEU A 26 18.93 10.02 12.44
CA LEU A 26 18.24 9.78 11.17
C LEU A 26 16.92 10.55 11.15
N PHE A 27 16.78 11.46 10.20
CA PHE A 27 15.51 12.08 9.85
C PHE A 27 14.97 11.37 8.59
N ILE A 28 13.80 10.72 8.67
CA ILE A 28 13.22 9.98 7.56
C ILE A 28 11.78 10.40 7.30
N GLU A 29 11.46 10.71 6.05
CA GLU A 29 10.13 10.99 5.58
C GLU A 29 9.74 10.02 4.46
N SER A 30 8.46 9.62 4.41
CA SER A 30 7.93 8.75 3.36
C SER A 30 6.78 9.42 2.61
N TYR A 31 6.86 9.36 1.28
CA TYR A 31 5.86 9.87 0.36
C TYR A 31 5.40 8.75 -0.57
N GLY A 32 4.08 8.59 -0.73
CA GLY A 32 3.54 7.64 -1.71
C GLY A 32 2.62 6.59 -1.12
N CYS A 33 2.90 5.32 -1.35
CA CYS A 33 2.02 4.20 -1.00
C CYS A 33 2.48 3.47 0.29
N SER A 34 1.65 2.54 0.77
CA SER A 34 1.97 1.72 1.96
C SER A 34 3.27 0.93 1.80
N MET A 35 3.63 0.54 0.56
CA MET A 35 4.93 -0.10 0.30
C MET A 35 6.12 0.82 0.56
N ASN A 36 6.02 2.12 0.23
CA ASN A 36 7.10 3.07 0.56
C ASN A 36 7.23 3.24 2.08
N PHE A 37 6.11 3.22 2.80
CA PHE A 37 6.14 3.26 4.25
C PHE A 37 6.81 2.00 4.83
N SER A 38 6.41 0.81 4.38
CA SER A 38 7.03 -0.46 4.76
C SER A 38 8.52 -0.51 4.40
N ASP A 39 8.90 0.00 3.22
CA ASP A 39 10.31 0.14 2.84
C ASP A 39 11.08 1.07 3.80
N SER A 40 10.45 2.15 4.28
CA SER A 40 11.08 3.05 5.28
C SER A 40 11.29 2.37 6.61
N GLU A 41 10.42 1.44 7.03
CA GLU A 41 10.61 0.60 8.23
C GLU A 41 11.81 -0.33 8.08
N ILE A 42 12.01 -0.93 6.89
CA ILE A 42 13.18 -1.76 6.56
C ILE A 42 14.46 -0.91 6.61
N VAL A 43 14.45 0.25 5.96
CA VAL A 43 15.60 1.19 5.95
C VAL A 43 15.97 1.62 7.37
N ALA A 44 14.99 1.98 8.18
CA ALA A 44 15.23 2.37 9.56
C ALA A 44 15.80 1.21 10.39
N SER A 45 15.37 -0.04 10.14
CA SER A 45 15.91 -1.24 10.78
C SER A 45 17.38 -1.46 10.42
N ILE A 46 17.73 -1.37 9.14
CA ILE A 46 19.12 -1.48 8.66
C ILE A 46 20.00 -0.44 9.36
N LEU A 47 19.59 0.83 9.33
CA LEU A 47 20.37 1.93 9.87
C LEU A 47 20.43 1.94 11.41
N GLN A 48 19.43 1.37 12.09
CA GLN A 48 19.48 1.19 13.54
C GLN A 48 20.63 0.25 13.95
N ASN A 49 20.88 -0.80 13.16
CA ASN A 49 22.02 -1.69 13.38
C ASN A 49 23.38 -1.00 13.14
N GLU A 50 23.39 0.10 12.38
CA GLU A 50 24.56 0.96 12.12
C GLU A 50 24.69 2.12 13.13
N GLY A 51 23.89 2.09 14.21
CA GLY A 51 23.96 3.09 15.29
C GLY A 51 23.19 4.37 15.02
N PHE A 52 22.27 4.39 14.05
CA PHE A 52 21.37 5.51 13.84
C PHE A 52 20.11 5.37 14.70
N ASN A 53 19.66 6.48 15.28
CA ASN A 53 18.32 6.60 15.88
C ASN A 53 17.52 7.67 15.15
N THR A 54 16.21 7.45 15.03
CA THR A 54 15.35 8.43 14.38
C THR A 54 15.16 9.69 15.22
N THR A 55 15.06 10.86 14.55
CA THR A 55 14.73 12.14 15.17
C THR A 55 13.56 12.80 14.44
N PRO A 56 12.62 13.46 15.16
CA PRO A 56 11.59 14.28 14.53
C PRO A 56 12.10 15.66 14.10
N HIS A 57 13.32 16.04 14.48
CA HIS A 57 13.89 17.37 14.29
C HIS A 57 14.92 17.35 13.18
N LEU A 58 14.59 17.99 12.05
CA LEU A 58 15.45 18.06 10.87
C LEU A 58 16.82 18.70 11.17
N GLU A 59 16.83 19.68 12.06
CA GLU A 59 18.01 20.46 12.43
C GLU A 59 19.07 19.64 13.19
N GLU A 60 18.64 18.51 13.79
CA GLU A 60 19.49 17.60 14.55
C GLU A 60 20.03 16.46 13.69
N ALA A 61 19.57 16.34 12.43
CA ALA A 61 19.86 15.19 11.61
C ALA A 61 21.31 15.14 11.12
N ASP A 62 21.95 13.98 11.27
CA ASP A 62 23.19 13.63 10.58
C ASP A 62 22.91 13.09 9.16
N LEU A 63 21.79 12.39 9.02
CA LEU A 63 21.31 11.80 7.78
C LEU A 63 19.82 12.09 7.59
N VAL A 64 19.48 12.66 6.45
CA VAL A 64 18.10 12.88 6.00
C VAL A 64 17.81 11.93 4.86
N LEU A 65 16.76 11.11 5.00
CA LEU A 65 16.29 10.20 3.97
C LEU A 65 14.85 10.55 3.56
N VAL A 66 14.60 10.66 2.27
CA VAL A 66 13.26 10.83 1.73
C VAL A 66 12.91 9.65 0.83
N ASN A 67 11.96 8.84 1.27
CA ASN A 67 11.48 7.70 0.50
C ASN A 67 10.31 8.15 -0.40
N THR A 68 10.41 7.91 -1.70
CA THR A 68 9.59 8.57 -2.69
C THR A 68 8.90 7.60 -3.63
N CYS A 69 7.66 7.95 -4.03
CA CYS A 69 6.89 7.24 -5.02
C CYS A 69 7.02 7.89 -6.41
N SER A 70 6.98 7.08 -7.45
CA SER A 70 6.99 7.53 -8.86
C SER A 70 5.61 7.50 -9.53
N ILE A 71 4.57 7.12 -8.77
CA ILE A 71 3.23 6.90 -9.32
C ILE A 71 2.43 8.20 -9.45
N ARG A 72 2.79 9.26 -8.69
CA ARG A 72 2.02 10.52 -8.61
C ARG A 72 2.93 11.73 -8.82
N ASP A 73 2.59 12.60 -9.78
CA ASP A 73 3.37 13.83 -10.05
C ASP A 73 3.44 14.76 -8.83
N LYS A 74 2.34 14.87 -8.09
CA LYS A 74 2.32 15.67 -6.86
C LYS A 74 3.35 15.20 -5.83
N ALA A 75 3.67 13.89 -5.79
CA ALA A 75 4.68 13.36 -4.88
C ALA A 75 6.08 13.86 -5.29
N GLU A 76 6.41 13.82 -6.57
CA GLU A 76 7.68 14.32 -7.09
C GLU A 76 7.86 15.82 -6.82
N GLN A 77 6.86 16.63 -7.17
CA GLN A 77 6.90 18.08 -6.90
C GLN A 77 7.02 18.39 -5.41
N THR A 78 6.34 17.62 -4.57
CA THR A 78 6.41 17.78 -3.10
C THR A 78 7.82 17.47 -2.60
N VAL A 79 8.44 16.41 -3.11
CA VAL A 79 9.82 16.03 -2.76
C VAL A 79 10.80 17.13 -3.18
N ARG A 80 10.72 17.66 -4.41
CA ARG A 80 11.61 18.74 -4.87
C ARG A 80 11.49 19.99 -3.98
N LYS A 81 10.28 20.40 -3.60
CA LYS A 81 10.06 21.49 -2.62
C LYS A 81 10.61 21.15 -1.23
N ARG A 82 10.60 19.88 -0.86
CA ARG A 82 11.12 19.43 0.44
C ARG A 82 12.65 19.51 0.45
N LEU A 83 13.31 19.19 -0.67
CA LEU A 83 14.76 19.34 -0.82
C LEU A 83 15.23 20.78 -0.63
N GLU A 84 14.43 21.78 -1.02
CA GLU A 84 14.75 23.20 -0.76
C GLU A 84 14.86 23.49 0.75
N LYS A 85 13.97 22.90 1.57
CA LYS A 85 14.03 23.02 3.04
C LYS A 85 15.27 22.34 3.60
N TYR A 86 15.59 21.13 3.11
CA TYR A 86 16.80 20.43 3.54
C TYR A 86 18.05 21.21 3.19
N ASN A 87 18.07 21.86 2.03
CA ASN A 87 19.18 22.72 1.61
C ASN A 87 19.40 23.91 2.57
N ALA A 88 18.32 24.51 3.06
CA ALA A 88 18.43 25.59 4.05
C ALA A 88 19.09 25.10 5.35
N VAL A 89 18.77 23.90 5.82
CA VAL A 89 19.37 23.30 7.03
C VAL A 89 20.81 22.85 6.74
N LYS A 90 21.08 22.21 5.59
CA LYS A 90 22.42 21.75 5.21
C LYS A 90 23.43 22.90 5.10
N ARG A 91 22.99 24.11 4.73
CA ARG A 91 23.86 25.31 4.76
C ARG A 91 24.34 25.67 6.16
N ILE A 92 23.53 25.35 7.19
CA ILE A 92 23.87 25.59 8.60
C ILE A 92 24.67 24.41 9.17
N ASN A 93 24.29 23.17 8.78
CA ASN A 93 24.96 21.92 9.12
C ASN A 93 25.52 21.23 7.87
N PRO A 94 26.72 21.63 7.36
CA PRO A 94 27.27 21.07 6.12
C PRO A 94 27.63 19.59 6.18
N LYS A 95 27.69 19.00 7.40
CA LYS A 95 27.95 17.56 7.58
C LYS A 95 26.72 16.70 7.40
N MET A 96 25.52 17.30 7.39
CA MET A 96 24.26 16.61 7.16
C MET A 96 24.24 16.00 5.75
N LYS A 97 23.97 14.70 5.67
CA LYS A 97 23.80 13.98 4.40
C LYS A 97 22.34 13.94 4.01
N VAL A 98 22.07 13.99 2.71
CA VAL A 98 20.70 13.93 2.16
C VAL A 98 20.62 12.81 1.14
N GLY A 99 19.72 11.84 1.37
CA GLY A 99 19.48 10.72 0.48
C GLY A 99 18.04 10.63 -0.03
N VAL A 100 17.90 10.20 -1.29
CA VAL A 100 16.61 9.93 -1.91
C VAL A 100 16.47 8.45 -2.17
N LEU A 101 15.36 7.87 -1.69
CA LEU A 101 15.08 6.45 -1.73
C LEU A 101 13.85 6.13 -2.58
N GLY A 102 13.72 4.87 -2.98
CA GLY A 102 12.49 4.30 -3.52
C GLY A 102 12.32 4.45 -5.03
N CYS A 103 11.05 4.41 -5.47
CA CYS A 103 10.72 4.32 -6.91
C CYS A 103 11.17 5.54 -7.72
N MET A 104 11.18 6.73 -7.13
CA MET A 104 11.67 7.94 -7.82
C MET A 104 13.18 7.92 -7.98
N ALA A 105 13.91 7.43 -6.96
CA ALA A 105 15.34 7.22 -7.03
C ALA A 105 15.71 6.25 -8.17
N GLU A 106 15.02 5.11 -8.26
CA GLU A 106 15.21 4.14 -9.34
C GLU A 106 14.92 4.72 -10.73
N ARG A 107 13.88 5.52 -10.87
CA ARG A 107 13.49 6.11 -12.16
C ARG A 107 14.44 7.19 -12.65
N LEU A 108 14.88 8.07 -11.76
CA LEU A 108 15.71 9.23 -12.12
C LEU A 108 17.20 8.90 -12.10
N LYS A 109 17.64 7.95 -11.30
CA LYS A 109 19.02 7.45 -11.23
C LYS A 109 20.04 8.58 -11.03
N SER A 110 21.15 8.55 -11.77
CA SER A 110 22.22 9.58 -11.70
C SER A 110 21.74 10.98 -12.05
N LYS A 111 20.71 11.10 -12.91
CA LYS A 111 20.14 12.40 -13.28
C LYS A 111 19.67 13.19 -12.05
N PHE A 112 19.23 12.50 -10.99
CA PHE A 112 18.82 13.15 -9.75
C PHE A 112 19.98 13.83 -9.02
N LEU A 113 21.17 13.22 -9.00
CA LEU A 113 22.39 13.83 -8.43
C LEU A 113 22.88 15.03 -9.27
N GLU A 114 22.67 14.96 -10.59
CA GLU A 114 23.05 16.04 -11.50
C GLU A 114 22.14 17.27 -11.35
N GLU A 115 20.82 17.06 -11.20
CA GLU A 115 19.82 18.11 -11.08
C GLU A 115 19.75 18.70 -9.66
N GLU A 116 19.87 17.88 -8.63
CA GLU A 116 19.66 18.24 -7.23
C GLU A 116 20.95 18.14 -6.42
N LYS A 117 21.80 19.17 -6.51
CA LYS A 117 23.14 19.21 -5.87
C LYS A 117 23.17 19.07 -4.35
N ILE A 118 22.01 19.10 -3.70
CA ILE A 118 21.88 18.82 -2.27
C ILE A 118 21.90 17.32 -1.95
N VAL A 119 21.55 16.47 -2.91
CA VAL A 119 21.43 15.04 -2.73
C VAL A 119 22.81 14.39 -2.81
N ASP A 120 23.20 13.68 -1.78
CA ASP A 120 24.49 13.00 -1.66
C ASP A 120 24.39 11.51 -2.03
N LEU A 121 23.18 10.89 -1.85
CA LEU A 121 22.96 9.48 -2.18
C LEU A 121 21.59 9.20 -2.80
N VAL A 122 21.55 8.25 -3.75
CA VAL A 122 20.34 7.83 -4.47
C VAL A 122 20.25 6.30 -4.41
N VAL A 123 19.15 5.76 -3.83
CA VAL A 123 19.03 4.32 -3.56
C VAL A 123 17.70 3.77 -4.06
N GLY A 124 17.77 2.81 -4.96
CA GLY A 124 16.61 2.08 -5.48
C GLY A 124 15.96 1.15 -4.45
N PRO A 125 14.71 0.69 -4.71
CA PRO A 125 13.96 -0.13 -3.74
C PRO A 125 14.59 -1.46 -3.39
N ASP A 126 15.49 -1.98 -4.21
CA ASP A 126 16.14 -3.28 -4.00
C ASP A 126 17.60 -3.17 -3.49
N ALA A 127 18.06 -1.94 -3.19
CA ALA A 127 19.42 -1.66 -2.79
C ALA A 127 19.57 -1.18 -1.33
N TYR A 128 18.54 -1.29 -0.51
CA TYR A 128 18.57 -0.74 0.87
C TYR A 128 19.62 -1.40 1.77
N LYS A 129 19.96 -2.68 1.53
CA LYS A 129 21.03 -3.37 2.28
C LYS A 129 22.43 -2.75 2.04
N ASP A 130 22.59 -2.02 0.96
CA ASP A 130 23.85 -1.34 0.63
C ASP A 130 23.97 0.06 1.25
N LEU A 131 22.94 0.55 1.92
CA LEU A 131 22.94 1.86 2.57
C LEU A 131 24.17 2.13 3.45
N PRO A 132 24.66 1.18 4.29
CA PRO A 132 25.85 1.40 5.09
C PRO A 132 27.08 1.72 4.24
N ASN A 133 27.32 1.00 3.13
CA ASN A 133 28.44 1.23 2.22
C ASN A 133 28.29 2.58 1.50
N LEU A 134 27.09 2.91 0.99
CA LEU A 134 26.83 4.16 0.30
C LEU A 134 27.02 5.38 1.23
N ILE A 135 26.64 5.27 2.50
CA ILE A 135 26.87 6.32 3.50
C ILE A 135 28.37 6.49 3.76
N ALA A 136 29.14 5.40 3.79
CA ALA A 136 30.59 5.46 3.93
C ALA A 136 31.25 6.14 2.72
N GLU A 137 30.80 5.88 1.50
CA GLU A 137 31.27 6.57 0.29
C GLU A 137 31.02 8.08 0.35
N VAL A 138 29.83 8.48 0.84
CA VAL A 138 29.50 9.90 1.06
C VAL A 138 30.39 10.51 2.16
N ASP A 139 30.73 9.76 3.21
CA ASP A 139 31.67 10.20 4.25
C ASP A 139 33.08 10.45 3.70
N GLU A 140 33.46 9.75 2.63
CA GLU A 140 34.71 9.97 1.88
C GLU A 140 34.64 11.13 0.88
N GLY A 141 33.48 11.81 0.76
CA GLY A 141 33.28 12.98 -0.11
C GLY A 141 32.90 12.63 -1.54
N ARG A 142 32.33 11.46 -1.79
CA ARG A 142 31.81 11.01 -3.09
C ARG A 142 30.30 10.97 -3.09
N ASP A 143 29.67 11.33 -4.22
CA ASP A 143 28.26 11.04 -4.41
C ASP A 143 28.06 9.53 -4.59
N ALA A 144 27.01 8.97 -3.96
CA ALA A 144 26.78 7.53 -3.95
C ALA A 144 25.43 7.17 -4.61
N ILE A 145 25.44 6.13 -5.42
CA ILE A 145 24.24 5.66 -6.12
C ILE A 145 24.19 4.14 -6.22
N ASN A 146 23.06 3.54 -5.84
CA ASN A 146 22.75 2.15 -6.13
C ASN A 146 21.27 2.01 -6.52
N VAL A 147 21.00 1.70 -7.78
CA VAL A 147 19.68 1.57 -8.39
C VAL A 147 19.55 0.24 -9.14
N ILE A 148 20.06 -0.83 -8.55
CA ILE A 148 20.00 -2.18 -9.12
C ILE A 148 18.64 -2.80 -8.80
N LEU A 149 17.96 -3.34 -9.83
CA LEU A 149 16.76 -4.16 -9.66
C LEU A 149 17.17 -5.62 -9.42
N SER A 150 16.97 -6.10 -8.21
CA SER A 150 17.29 -7.47 -7.81
C SER A 150 16.29 -8.48 -8.39
N LYS A 151 16.75 -9.72 -8.60
CA LYS A 151 15.90 -10.86 -8.94
C LYS A 151 15.52 -11.72 -7.73
N GLU A 152 16.12 -11.48 -6.58
CA GLU A 152 15.99 -12.32 -5.39
C GLU A 152 15.61 -11.55 -4.14
N GLU A 153 15.98 -10.25 -4.02
CA GLU A 153 15.80 -9.48 -2.79
C GLU A 153 14.31 -9.28 -2.42
N THR A 154 13.94 -9.75 -1.25
CA THR A 154 12.60 -9.59 -0.66
C THR A 154 12.64 -8.97 0.73
N TYR A 155 13.85 -8.73 1.30
CA TYR A 155 14.08 -8.30 2.69
C TYR A 155 13.45 -9.23 3.74
N GLY A 156 13.28 -10.51 3.39
CA GLY A 156 12.68 -11.50 4.29
C GLY A 156 13.52 -11.84 5.52
N ASP A 157 14.79 -11.52 5.50
CA ASP A 157 15.77 -11.69 6.58
C ASP A 157 15.87 -10.48 7.52
N ILE A 158 15.14 -9.38 7.22
CA ILE A 158 15.11 -8.18 8.04
C ILE A 158 13.81 -8.14 8.83
N SER A 159 13.90 -8.01 10.15
CA SER A 159 12.74 -7.69 11.01
C SER A 159 12.52 -6.17 11.00
N PRO A 160 11.45 -5.66 10.37
CA PRO A 160 11.26 -4.22 10.27
C PRO A 160 10.94 -3.58 11.63
N VAL A 161 11.58 -2.44 11.91
CA VAL A 161 11.15 -1.59 13.02
C VAL A 161 9.85 -0.89 12.67
N ARG A 162 9.00 -0.62 13.65
CA ARG A 162 7.70 0.01 13.41
C ARG A 162 7.77 1.51 13.64
N LEU A 163 7.62 2.25 12.54
CA LEU A 163 7.67 3.72 12.52
C LEU A 163 6.29 4.31 12.78
N ASN A 164 6.19 5.33 13.62
CA ASN A 164 4.92 6.01 13.97
C ASN A 164 3.78 5.03 14.27
N SER A 165 4.10 3.88 14.85
CA SER A 165 3.15 2.80 15.11
C SER A 165 2.09 3.23 16.12
N ASN A 166 0.84 2.83 15.86
CA ASN A 166 -0.23 2.89 16.84
C ASN A 166 -0.23 1.70 17.82
N GLY A 167 0.72 0.75 17.67
CA GLY A 167 0.81 -0.47 18.46
C GLY A 167 -0.28 -1.51 18.17
N VAL A 168 -1.14 -1.26 17.17
CA VAL A 168 -2.34 -2.08 16.88
C VAL A 168 -2.28 -2.71 15.50
N THR A 169 -1.87 -1.96 14.47
CA THR A 169 -1.87 -2.40 13.08
C THR A 169 -0.47 -2.33 12.48
N ALA A 170 -0.10 -3.32 11.65
CA ALA A 170 1.20 -3.37 10.99
C ALA A 170 1.07 -3.81 9.53
N PHE A 171 2.03 -3.38 8.70
CA PHE A 171 2.20 -3.87 7.33
C PHE A 171 3.20 -5.02 7.28
N VAL A 172 2.90 -6.05 6.48
CA VAL A 172 3.79 -7.17 6.20
C VAL A 172 3.96 -7.31 4.70
N SER A 173 5.14 -6.99 4.18
CA SER A 173 5.45 -7.14 2.76
C SER A 173 5.62 -8.62 2.40
N ILE A 174 4.86 -9.10 1.41
CA ILE A 174 4.87 -10.51 0.97
C ILE A 174 5.38 -10.69 -0.45
N THR A 175 5.24 -9.66 -1.32
CA THR A 175 5.75 -9.68 -2.70
C THR A 175 6.42 -8.36 -3.04
N ARG A 176 7.38 -8.41 -3.97
CA ARG A 176 8.05 -7.24 -4.55
C ARG A 176 8.09 -7.35 -6.07
N GLY A 177 7.90 -6.21 -6.75
CA GLY A 177 7.79 -6.17 -8.20
C GLY A 177 6.44 -6.63 -8.73
N CYS A 178 6.26 -6.56 -10.05
CA CYS A 178 5.00 -6.96 -10.68
C CYS A 178 5.26 -7.38 -12.13
N ASP A 179 4.67 -8.49 -12.55
CA ASP A 179 4.81 -9.04 -13.90
C ASP A 179 3.67 -8.67 -14.85
N ASN A 180 2.64 -7.95 -14.37
CA ASN A 180 1.44 -7.66 -15.17
C ASN A 180 1.64 -6.67 -16.32
N MET A 181 2.73 -5.89 -16.31
CA MET A 181 3.11 -5.00 -17.41
C MET A 181 1.98 -4.11 -17.94
N CYS A 182 1.06 -3.63 -17.06
CA CYS A 182 0.03 -2.68 -17.45
C CYS A 182 0.65 -1.46 -18.12
N THR A 183 0.09 -1.00 -19.24
CA THR A 183 0.75 0.00 -20.11
C THR A 183 1.02 1.33 -19.45
N PHE A 184 0.18 1.73 -18.49
CA PHE A 184 0.30 2.99 -17.73
C PHE A 184 1.20 2.89 -16.48
N CYS A 185 1.67 1.69 -16.14
CA CYS A 185 2.27 1.43 -14.82
C CYS A 185 3.80 1.48 -14.86
N VAL A 186 4.39 2.22 -13.92
CA VAL A 186 5.87 2.32 -13.76
C VAL A 186 6.45 1.21 -12.88
N VAL A 187 5.63 0.45 -12.14
CA VAL A 187 6.09 -0.53 -11.14
C VAL A 187 7.10 -1.55 -11.70
N PRO A 188 6.87 -2.19 -12.87
CA PRO A 188 7.85 -3.14 -13.42
C PRO A 188 9.23 -2.52 -13.68
N PHE A 189 9.28 -1.23 -13.92
CA PHE A 189 10.51 -0.48 -14.23
C PHE A 189 11.19 0.09 -12.99
N THR A 190 10.48 0.23 -11.87
CA THR A 190 11.00 0.83 -10.63
C THR A 190 11.14 -0.19 -9.49
N ARG A 191 10.45 -1.32 -9.54
CA ARG A 191 10.50 -2.40 -8.54
C ARG A 191 10.82 -3.76 -9.12
N GLY A 192 11.06 -3.81 -10.44
CA GLY A 192 11.47 -5.02 -11.15
C GLY A 192 10.38 -6.08 -11.28
N ARG A 193 10.84 -7.29 -11.60
CA ARG A 193 9.99 -8.47 -11.80
C ARG A 193 9.48 -9.00 -10.47
N GLU A 194 8.35 -9.71 -10.54
CA GLU A 194 7.67 -10.26 -9.37
C GLU A 194 8.46 -11.38 -8.69
N ARG A 195 8.61 -11.28 -7.38
CA ARG A 195 9.19 -12.27 -6.51
C ARG A 195 8.49 -12.30 -5.16
N SER A 196 8.24 -13.48 -4.66
CA SER A 196 7.53 -13.73 -3.41
C SER A 196 8.52 -13.98 -2.27
N ARG A 197 8.19 -13.45 -1.10
CA ARG A 197 8.93 -13.68 0.14
C ARG A 197 8.64 -15.08 0.68
N ASP A 198 9.60 -15.70 1.33
CA ASP A 198 9.45 -17.00 1.98
C ASP A 198 8.27 -16.99 2.97
N PRO A 199 7.29 -17.92 2.84
CA PRO A 199 6.14 -18.01 3.73
C PRO A 199 6.53 -18.21 5.19
N GLN A 200 7.62 -18.93 5.47
CA GLN A 200 8.08 -19.13 6.84
C GLN A 200 8.50 -17.81 7.49
N SER A 201 9.25 -16.96 6.77
CA SER A 201 9.66 -15.66 7.28
C SER A 201 8.47 -14.72 7.51
N ILE A 202 7.40 -14.84 6.69
CA ILE A 202 6.16 -14.09 6.87
C ILE A 202 5.45 -14.54 8.16
N ILE A 203 5.34 -15.84 8.40
CA ILE A 203 4.71 -16.39 9.62
C ILE A 203 5.50 -16.02 10.88
N GLU A 204 6.82 -16.01 10.82
CA GLU A 204 7.66 -15.54 11.93
C GLU A 204 7.40 -14.08 12.26
N GLU A 205 7.29 -13.21 11.26
CA GLU A 205 6.93 -11.79 11.45
C GLU A 205 5.51 -11.63 12.01
N VAL A 206 4.54 -12.41 11.54
CA VAL A 206 3.15 -12.43 12.07
C VAL A 206 3.15 -12.80 13.56
N ASN A 207 3.90 -13.83 13.94
CA ASN A 207 4.02 -14.28 15.34
C ASN A 207 4.71 -13.23 16.22
N ASP A 208 5.79 -12.61 15.73
CA ASP A 208 6.49 -11.53 16.43
C ASP A 208 5.59 -10.31 16.66
N LEU A 209 4.83 -9.92 15.65
CA LEU A 209 3.86 -8.82 15.77
C LEU A 209 2.77 -9.13 16.81
N TRP A 210 2.23 -10.35 16.82
CA TRP A 210 1.28 -10.77 17.82
C TRP A 210 1.87 -10.72 19.23
N ALA A 211 3.09 -11.24 19.41
CA ALA A 211 3.79 -11.20 20.69
C ALA A 211 4.05 -9.78 21.19
N LYS A 212 4.21 -8.82 20.28
CA LYS A 212 4.34 -7.37 20.54
C LYS A 212 3.00 -6.65 20.77
N GLY A 213 1.88 -7.37 20.72
CA GLY A 213 0.55 -6.82 21.02
C GLY A 213 -0.24 -6.29 19.82
N TYR A 214 0.29 -6.42 18.59
CA TYR A 214 -0.46 -6.04 17.39
C TYR A 214 -1.69 -6.92 17.18
N LYS A 215 -2.78 -6.33 16.73
CA LYS A 215 -4.09 -6.96 16.57
C LYS A 215 -4.50 -7.17 15.11
N GLU A 216 -3.93 -6.41 14.21
CA GLU A 216 -4.22 -6.49 12.78
C GLU A 216 -2.94 -6.38 11.95
N ILE A 217 -2.84 -7.20 10.91
CA ILE A 217 -1.82 -7.05 9.85
C ILE A 217 -2.48 -6.80 8.51
N THR A 218 -1.76 -6.06 7.66
CA THR A 218 -2.10 -5.94 6.24
C THR A 218 -0.97 -6.51 5.40
N LEU A 219 -1.25 -7.59 4.67
CA LEU A 219 -0.33 -8.17 3.70
C LEU A 219 -0.21 -7.22 2.51
N LEU A 220 1.02 -6.82 2.17
CA LEU A 220 1.32 -5.87 1.12
C LEU A 220 2.13 -6.46 -0.03
N GLY A 221 1.81 -5.98 -1.24
CA GLY A 221 2.56 -6.24 -2.46
C GLY A 221 2.10 -5.28 -3.56
N GLN A 222 2.70 -5.36 -4.73
CA GLN A 222 2.21 -4.67 -5.93
C GLN A 222 1.04 -5.41 -6.58
N ASN A 223 0.93 -6.71 -6.33
CA ASN A 223 -0.17 -7.60 -6.64
C ASN A 223 -0.08 -8.79 -5.67
N VAL A 224 -0.84 -8.79 -4.61
CA VAL A 224 -0.74 -9.82 -3.55
C VAL A 224 -1.33 -11.17 -4.00
N ASP A 225 -2.35 -11.15 -4.87
CA ASP A 225 -3.02 -12.36 -5.33
C ASP A 225 -2.12 -13.25 -6.18
N SER A 226 -1.09 -12.64 -6.77
CA SER A 226 -0.12 -13.34 -7.59
C SER A 226 1.00 -14.00 -6.78
N TYR A 227 1.00 -13.88 -5.45
CA TYR A 227 2.00 -14.50 -4.58
C TYR A 227 2.17 -15.99 -4.92
N LEU A 228 3.42 -16.37 -5.20
CA LEU A 228 3.80 -17.74 -5.50
C LEU A 228 5.24 -17.98 -5.07
N TRP A 229 5.43 -18.70 -3.97
CA TRP A 229 6.75 -19.08 -3.49
C TRP A 229 7.01 -20.58 -3.74
N TYR A 230 8.14 -20.91 -4.33
CA TYR A 230 8.54 -22.27 -4.67
C TYR A 230 10.02 -22.56 -4.38
N GLY A 231 10.53 -21.87 -3.33
CA GLY A 231 11.95 -21.97 -2.93
C GLY A 231 12.77 -20.74 -3.30
N GLY A 232 12.12 -19.64 -3.76
CA GLY A 232 12.73 -18.40 -4.19
C GLY A 232 12.78 -18.21 -5.71
N GLY A 233 13.28 -17.05 -6.15
CA GLY A 233 13.36 -16.68 -7.56
C GLY A 233 12.17 -15.93 -8.09
N LEU A 234 12.14 -15.72 -9.41
CA LEU A 234 11.10 -14.94 -10.10
C LEU A 234 9.87 -15.78 -10.39
N LYS A 235 8.67 -15.26 -10.16
CA LYS A 235 7.40 -15.94 -10.47
C LYS A 235 7.36 -16.48 -11.89
N LYS A 236 7.79 -15.70 -12.89
CA LYS A 236 7.80 -16.09 -14.30
C LYS A 236 8.63 -17.34 -14.63
N ASP A 237 9.54 -17.75 -13.75
CA ASP A 237 10.40 -18.93 -13.94
C ASP A 237 9.79 -20.20 -13.31
N PHE A 238 8.61 -20.12 -12.71
CA PHE A 238 7.92 -21.23 -12.06
C PHE A 238 7.70 -22.45 -12.98
N ASP A 239 7.41 -22.22 -14.26
CA ASP A 239 7.23 -23.33 -15.23
C ASP A 239 8.48 -24.20 -15.37
N LYS A 240 9.68 -23.61 -15.12
CA LYS A 240 10.98 -24.27 -15.16
C LYS A 240 11.35 -24.95 -13.83
N ALA A 241 10.54 -24.73 -12.78
CA ALA A 241 10.79 -25.32 -11.48
C ALA A 241 10.67 -26.85 -11.52
N SER A 242 11.40 -27.54 -10.66
CA SER A 242 11.33 -28.99 -10.52
C SER A 242 9.95 -29.42 -10.01
N ASP A 243 9.60 -30.70 -10.26
CA ASP A 243 8.32 -31.27 -9.78
C ASP A 243 8.20 -31.16 -8.26
N MET A 244 9.29 -31.32 -7.52
CA MET A 244 9.32 -31.13 -6.08
C MET A 244 9.00 -29.69 -5.68
N GLN A 245 9.59 -28.70 -6.32
CA GLN A 245 9.30 -27.28 -6.07
C GLN A 245 7.84 -26.94 -6.41
N LYS A 246 7.32 -27.45 -7.53
CA LYS A 246 5.90 -27.27 -7.91
C LYS A 246 4.96 -27.89 -6.88
N ALA A 247 5.26 -29.10 -6.42
CA ALA A 247 4.45 -29.82 -5.42
C ALA A 247 4.44 -29.14 -4.03
N THR A 248 5.52 -28.44 -3.67
CA THR A 248 5.67 -27.75 -2.38
C THR A 248 5.36 -26.25 -2.44
N ALA A 249 5.01 -25.73 -3.61
CA ALA A 249 4.74 -24.32 -3.82
C ALA A 249 3.60 -23.81 -2.89
N THR A 250 3.75 -22.58 -2.47
CA THR A 250 2.77 -21.86 -1.66
C THR A 250 2.26 -20.67 -2.46
N ASP A 251 0.98 -20.74 -2.81
CA ASP A 251 0.23 -19.64 -3.44
C ASP A 251 -0.38 -18.71 -2.39
N PHE A 252 -1.10 -17.68 -2.85
CA PHE A 252 -1.70 -16.71 -1.97
C PHE A 252 -2.80 -17.28 -1.07
N ALA A 253 -3.63 -18.18 -1.58
CA ALA A 253 -4.68 -18.82 -0.78
C ALA A 253 -4.09 -19.63 0.39
N LYS A 254 -3.02 -20.40 0.11
CA LYS A 254 -2.32 -21.17 1.12
C LYS A 254 -1.57 -20.27 2.11
N LEU A 255 -0.96 -19.17 1.66
CA LEU A 255 -0.34 -18.19 2.56
C LEU A 255 -1.36 -17.56 3.50
N LEU A 256 -2.53 -17.14 3.01
CA LEU A 256 -3.63 -16.62 3.84
C LEU A 256 -4.06 -17.63 4.90
N GLU A 257 -4.22 -18.90 4.51
CA GLU A 257 -4.54 -19.99 5.45
C GLU A 257 -3.46 -20.15 6.52
N LEU A 258 -2.19 -20.12 6.15
CA LEU A 258 -1.07 -20.21 7.09
C LEU A 258 -1.08 -19.05 8.09
N CYS A 259 -1.24 -17.81 7.61
CA CYS A 259 -1.34 -16.63 8.47
C CYS A 259 -2.54 -16.72 9.42
N ALA A 260 -3.72 -17.13 8.91
CA ALA A 260 -4.94 -17.24 9.71
C ALA A 260 -4.82 -18.27 10.83
N LYS A 261 -4.14 -19.39 10.55
CA LYS A 261 -3.89 -20.45 11.55
C LYS A 261 -2.80 -20.08 12.55
N ALA A 262 -1.77 -19.31 12.12
CA ALA A 262 -0.67 -18.92 13.00
C ALA A 262 -1.16 -18.08 14.17
N GLN A 263 -2.07 -17.13 13.93
CA GLN A 263 -2.64 -16.26 14.95
C GLN A 263 -4.16 -16.08 14.74
N PRO A 264 -4.98 -17.01 15.27
CA PRO A 264 -6.43 -17.03 15.00
C PRO A 264 -7.20 -15.80 15.52
N LYS A 265 -6.64 -15.05 16.46
CA LYS A 265 -7.22 -13.79 16.97
C LYS A 265 -6.70 -12.54 16.28
N MET A 266 -5.65 -12.65 15.46
CA MET A 266 -5.13 -11.52 14.69
C MET A 266 -5.95 -11.32 13.43
N ARG A 267 -6.45 -10.12 13.21
CA ARG A 267 -7.17 -9.75 11.99
C ARG A 267 -6.20 -9.61 10.82
N ILE A 268 -6.53 -10.22 9.68
CA ILE A 268 -5.70 -10.24 8.48
C ILE A 268 -6.40 -9.49 7.36
N ARG A 269 -5.74 -8.46 6.83
CA ARG A 269 -6.09 -7.76 5.60
C ARG A 269 -5.04 -8.02 4.54
N PHE A 270 -5.41 -7.77 3.30
CA PHE A 270 -4.48 -7.68 2.20
C PHE A 270 -4.87 -6.52 1.28
N SER A 271 -3.92 -6.04 0.51
CA SER A 271 -4.12 -4.88 -0.35
C SER A 271 -3.43 -5.04 -1.69
N THR A 272 -4.06 -4.50 -2.73
CA THR A 272 -3.56 -4.50 -4.11
C THR A 272 -3.72 -5.84 -4.81
N SER A 273 -4.96 -6.20 -5.09
CA SER A 273 -5.33 -7.35 -5.92
C SER A 273 -5.38 -7.00 -7.41
N ASN A 274 -5.36 -8.02 -8.26
CA ASN A 274 -5.64 -7.87 -9.69
C ASN A 274 -6.75 -8.85 -10.09
N PRO A 275 -7.79 -8.44 -10.82
CA PRO A 275 -8.90 -9.31 -11.19
C PRO A 275 -8.51 -10.64 -11.82
N GLN A 276 -7.47 -10.65 -12.67
CA GLN A 276 -6.99 -11.87 -13.32
C GLN A 276 -6.32 -12.87 -12.38
N ASP A 277 -5.75 -12.40 -11.26
CA ASP A 277 -5.00 -13.22 -10.30
C ASP A 277 -5.85 -13.60 -9.07
N MET A 278 -7.06 -13.03 -8.94
CA MET A 278 -7.99 -13.34 -7.86
C MET A 278 -8.69 -14.69 -8.10
N HIS A 279 -8.10 -15.76 -7.62
CA HIS A 279 -8.64 -17.10 -7.77
C HIS A 279 -9.74 -17.42 -6.73
N LEU A 280 -10.66 -18.33 -7.11
CA LEU A 280 -11.76 -18.78 -6.23
C LEU A 280 -11.27 -19.34 -4.89
N ASP A 281 -10.09 -19.95 -4.84
CA ASP A 281 -9.54 -20.53 -3.62
C ASP A 281 -9.14 -19.47 -2.60
N VAL A 282 -8.74 -18.26 -3.05
CA VAL A 282 -8.54 -17.10 -2.16
C VAL A 282 -9.87 -16.72 -1.50
N ILE A 283 -10.94 -16.59 -2.28
CA ILE A 283 -12.27 -16.22 -1.79
C ILE A 283 -12.82 -17.28 -0.82
N LYS A 284 -12.65 -18.58 -1.14
CA LYS A 284 -13.03 -19.68 -0.23
C LYS A 284 -12.22 -19.66 1.06
N THR A 285 -10.92 -19.35 0.99
CA THR A 285 -10.07 -19.23 2.19
C THR A 285 -10.52 -18.08 3.06
N MET A 286 -10.86 -16.92 2.47
CA MET A 286 -11.46 -15.80 3.21
C MET A 286 -12.73 -16.21 3.92
N ALA A 287 -13.64 -16.91 3.24
CA ALA A 287 -14.90 -17.36 3.82
C ALA A 287 -14.73 -18.44 4.93
N LYS A 288 -13.60 -19.15 4.92
CA LYS A 288 -13.30 -20.24 5.88
C LYS A 288 -12.76 -19.74 7.22
N TYR A 289 -12.05 -18.62 7.23
CA TYR A 289 -11.35 -18.11 8.41
C TYR A 289 -11.90 -16.76 8.85
N ASP A 290 -12.57 -16.72 10.00
CA ASP A 290 -13.23 -15.53 10.56
C ASP A 290 -12.28 -14.35 10.82
N ASN A 291 -10.98 -14.60 10.95
CA ASN A 291 -9.98 -13.57 11.17
C ASN A 291 -9.40 -12.96 9.88
N ILE A 292 -9.82 -13.42 8.71
CA ILE A 292 -9.53 -12.77 7.43
C ILE A 292 -10.65 -11.77 7.12
N CYS A 293 -10.28 -10.51 6.89
CA CYS A 293 -11.22 -9.43 6.69
C CYS A 293 -12.07 -9.60 5.42
N ASN A 294 -13.36 -9.32 5.51
CA ASN A 294 -14.30 -9.34 4.39
C ASN A 294 -14.22 -8.07 3.53
N HIS A 295 -13.03 -7.79 3.04
CA HIS A 295 -12.75 -6.66 2.17
C HIS A 295 -11.71 -7.03 1.11
N ILE A 296 -12.00 -6.71 -0.15
CA ILE A 296 -11.10 -6.90 -1.30
C ILE A 296 -10.91 -5.55 -2.00
N HIS A 297 -9.66 -5.11 -2.13
CA HIS A 297 -9.33 -4.01 -3.03
C HIS A 297 -8.98 -4.57 -4.40
N LEU A 298 -9.86 -4.36 -5.38
CA LEU A 298 -9.84 -5.01 -6.69
C LEU A 298 -9.84 -3.97 -7.83
N PRO A 299 -8.71 -3.33 -8.13
CA PRO A 299 -8.58 -2.30 -9.16
C PRO A 299 -8.94 -2.82 -10.55
N VAL A 300 -10.08 -2.38 -11.09
CA VAL A 300 -10.52 -2.73 -12.45
C VAL A 300 -9.95 -1.79 -13.51
N GLN A 301 -9.76 -0.52 -13.17
CA GLN A 301 -9.21 0.60 -13.95
C GLN A 301 -10.17 1.17 -15.02
N SER A 302 -10.91 0.34 -15.77
CA SER A 302 -11.92 0.73 -16.77
C SER A 302 -13.03 -0.32 -16.85
N GLY A 303 -14.20 0.07 -17.32
CA GLY A 303 -15.31 -0.84 -17.60
C GLY A 303 -15.42 -1.26 -19.07
N SER A 304 -14.57 -0.75 -19.94
CA SER A 304 -14.55 -1.06 -21.37
C SER A 304 -13.50 -2.09 -21.72
N ASP A 305 -13.88 -3.17 -22.42
CA ASP A 305 -12.94 -4.20 -22.88
C ASP A 305 -11.88 -3.63 -23.82
N ARG A 306 -12.24 -2.65 -24.65
CA ARG A 306 -11.31 -1.99 -25.56
C ARG A 306 -10.22 -1.24 -24.78
N ILE A 307 -10.59 -0.51 -23.75
CA ILE A 307 -9.66 0.25 -22.89
C ILE A 307 -8.86 -0.71 -22.00
N LEU A 308 -9.48 -1.74 -21.42
CA LEU A 308 -8.77 -2.78 -20.67
C LEU A 308 -7.67 -3.44 -21.51
N LYS A 309 -7.95 -3.76 -22.77
CA LYS A 309 -6.95 -4.29 -23.71
C LYS A 309 -5.84 -3.28 -24.00
N ALA A 310 -6.17 -2.00 -24.21
CA ALA A 310 -5.18 -0.94 -24.41
C ALA A 310 -4.31 -0.71 -23.17
N MET A 311 -4.87 -0.89 -21.99
CA MET A 311 -4.17 -0.87 -20.70
C MET A 311 -3.34 -2.14 -20.43
N ASN A 312 -3.37 -3.15 -21.30
CA ASN A 312 -2.78 -4.47 -21.09
C ASN A 312 -3.31 -5.15 -19.81
N ARG A 313 -4.61 -5.01 -19.56
CA ARG A 313 -5.32 -5.78 -18.53
C ARG A 313 -5.80 -7.10 -19.15
N LEU A 314 -5.51 -8.21 -18.46
CA LEU A 314 -5.74 -9.56 -19.00
C LEU A 314 -7.08 -10.16 -18.51
N HIS A 315 -8.07 -9.31 -18.26
CA HIS A 315 -9.45 -9.71 -17.98
C HIS A 315 -10.42 -8.89 -18.81
N SER A 316 -11.55 -9.48 -19.12
CA SER A 316 -12.68 -8.82 -19.76
C SER A 316 -13.67 -8.30 -18.72
N ARG A 317 -14.58 -7.45 -19.17
CA ARG A 317 -15.73 -6.98 -18.40
C ARG A 317 -16.60 -8.13 -17.88
N GLU A 318 -16.86 -9.14 -18.70
CA GLU A 318 -17.68 -10.29 -18.33
C GLU A 318 -16.98 -11.18 -17.28
N GLU A 319 -15.69 -11.42 -17.43
CA GLU A 319 -14.89 -12.14 -16.43
C GLU A 319 -14.90 -11.39 -15.09
N TYR A 320 -14.84 -10.06 -15.15
CA TYR A 320 -14.92 -9.24 -13.93
C TYR A 320 -16.30 -9.36 -13.24
N PHE A 321 -17.42 -9.32 -14.00
CA PHE A 321 -18.74 -9.54 -13.45
C PHE A 321 -18.87 -10.92 -12.80
N THR A 322 -18.39 -11.94 -13.50
CA THR A 322 -18.36 -13.33 -12.98
C THR A 322 -17.58 -13.42 -11.67
N LEU A 323 -16.44 -12.73 -11.58
CA LEU A 323 -15.65 -12.67 -10.34
C LEU A 323 -16.42 -11.99 -9.21
N ILE A 324 -17.05 -10.84 -9.47
CA ILE A 324 -17.87 -10.10 -8.49
C ILE A 324 -19.04 -10.97 -7.99
N ASP A 325 -19.71 -11.68 -8.88
CA ASP A 325 -20.84 -12.57 -8.51
C ASP A 325 -20.35 -13.75 -7.66
N ASN A 326 -19.20 -14.33 -7.99
CA ASN A 326 -18.58 -15.38 -7.17
C ASN A 326 -18.20 -14.87 -5.77
N ILE A 327 -17.60 -13.68 -5.68
CA ILE A 327 -17.29 -13.05 -4.38
C ILE A 327 -18.58 -12.91 -3.56
N ARG A 328 -19.62 -12.34 -4.12
CA ARG A 328 -20.89 -12.10 -3.42
C ARG A 328 -21.64 -13.38 -3.07
N LYS A 329 -21.52 -14.43 -3.88
CA LYS A 329 -22.10 -15.74 -3.60
C LYS A 329 -21.42 -16.42 -2.42
N ILE A 330 -20.09 -16.32 -2.32
CA ILE A 330 -19.30 -16.99 -1.28
C ILE A 330 -19.24 -16.15 -0.02
N ILE A 331 -19.09 -14.82 -0.14
CA ILE A 331 -19.02 -13.85 0.95
C ILE A 331 -20.03 -12.73 0.67
N PRO A 332 -21.33 -12.90 1.01
CA PRO A 332 -22.39 -11.98 0.62
C PRO A 332 -22.17 -10.52 1.02
N ASN A 333 -21.52 -10.29 2.16
CA ASN A 333 -21.26 -8.96 2.72
C ASN A 333 -19.86 -8.44 2.41
N CYS A 334 -19.11 -9.07 1.51
CA CYS A 334 -17.77 -8.62 1.17
C CYS A 334 -17.77 -7.17 0.66
N ALA A 335 -16.99 -6.32 1.30
CA ALA A 335 -16.75 -4.98 0.81
C ALA A 335 -15.75 -5.03 -0.35
N ILE A 336 -16.08 -4.35 -1.43
CA ILE A 336 -15.23 -4.28 -2.62
C ILE A 336 -14.86 -2.82 -2.86
N SER A 337 -13.57 -2.56 -3.01
CA SER A 337 -13.05 -1.25 -3.41
C SER A 337 -12.28 -1.36 -4.72
N GLN A 338 -12.11 -0.23 -5.41
CA GLN A 338 -11.56 -0.20 -6.75
C GLN A 338 -10.66 1.02 -6.99
N ASP A 339 -9.87 0.95 -8.09
CA ASP A 339 -9.25 2.09 -8.73
C ASP A 339 -9.83 2.26 -10.14
N MET A 340 -10.07 3.52 -10.55
CA MET A 340 -10.52 3.89 -11.88
C MET A 340 -9.65 5.00 -12.47
N ILE A 341 -9.37 4.88 -13.76
CA ILE A 341 -8.67 5.89 -14.55
C ILE A 341 -9.64 6.44 -15.60
N ALA A 342 -9.92 7.74 -15.54
CA ALA A 342 -10.72 8.46 -16.53
C ALA A 342 -9.82 9.10 -17.58
N GLY A 343 -10.23 9.05 -18.85
CA GLY A 343 -9.53 9.70 -19.94
C GLY A 343 -8.20 9.02 -20.30
N PHE A 344 -8.16 7.69 -20.29
CA PHE A 344 -7.03 6.95 -20.84
C PHE A 344 -6.94 7.20 -22.36
N PRO A 345 -5.75 7.23 -22.99
CA PRO A 345 -5.60 7.48 -24.42
C PRO A 345 -6.60 6.72 -25.28
N SER A 346 -7.21 7.40 -26.22
CA SER A 346 -8.28 6.92 -27.12
C SER A 346 -9.63 6.58 -26.47
N GLU A 347 -9.87 6.80 -25.17
CA GLU A 347 -11.14 6.52 -24.53
C GLU A 347 -12.27 7.32 -25.15
N THR A 348 -13.30 6.63 -25.69
CA THR A 348 -14.50 7.27 -26.26
C THR A 348 -15.56 7.54 -25.18
N GLU A 349 -16.68 8.17 -25.57
CA GLU A 349 -17.80 8.36 -24.66
C GLU A 349 -18.48 7.03 -24.34
N GLU A 350 -18.57 6.12 -25.29
CA GLU A 350 -19.10 4.77 -25.09
C GLU A 350 -18.25 3.98 -24.07
N ASP A 351 -16.93 4.06 -24.13
CA ASP A 351 -16.04 3.42 -23.14
C ASP A 351 -16.25 3.99 -21.74
N HIS A 352 -16.47 5.32 -21.65
CA HIS A 352 -16.79 5.95 -20.39
C HIS A 352 -18.12 5.47 -19.83
N GLN A 353 -19.17 5.37 -20.67
CA GLN A 353 -20.48 4.83 -20.29
C GLN A 353 -20.36 3.35 -19.84
N ASP A 354 -19.53 2.55 -20.48
CA ASP A 354 -19.23 1.19 -20.05
C ASP A 354 -18.62 1.18 -18.64
N THR A 355 -17.75 2.13 -18.32
CA THR A 355 -17.17 2.27 -16.99
C THR A 355 -18.24 2.62 -15.95
N LEU A 356 -19.12 3.58 -16.23
CA LEU A 356 -20.22 3.96 -15.34
C LEU A 356 -21.20 2.79 -15.13
N SER A 357 -21.56 2.06 -16.19
CA SER A 357 -22.48 0.92 -16.09
C SER A 357 -21.87 -0.27 -15.34
N LEU A 358 -20.56 -0.49 -15.42
CA LEU A 358 -19.85 -1.46 -14.57
C LEU A 358 -19.93 -1.04 -13.09
N MET A 359 -19.72 0.25 -12.79
CA MET A 359 -19.81 0.75 -11.42
C MET A 359 -21.23 0.59 -10.86
N GLU A 360 -22.28 0.85 -11.67
CA GLU A 360 -23.69 0.64 -11.28
C GLU A 360 -24.00 -0.84 -10.98
N TYR A 361 -23.39 -1.78 -11.70
CA TYR A 361 -23.53 -3.19 -11.44
C TYR A 361 -22.86 -3.59 -10.11
N VAL A 362 -21.63 -3.16 -9.91
CA VAL A 362 -20.83 -3.57 -8.74
C VAL A 362 -21.25 -2.82 -7.48
N LYS A 363 -21.55 -1.51 -7.56
CA LYS A 363 -21.84 -0.64 -6.41
C LYS A 363 -20.74 -0.76 -5.33
N TYR A 364 -19.55 -0.29 -5.67
CA TYR A 364 -18.38 -0.38 -4.80
C TYR A 364 -18.59 0.33 -3.45
N ASN A 365 -17.97 -0.21 -2.40
CA ASN A 365 -17.99 0.41 -1.08
C ASN A 365 -17.22 1.74 -1.07
N PHE A 366 -16.06 1.77 -1.70
CA PHE A 366 -15.26 2.97 -1.92
C PHE A 366 -14.31 2.76 -3.11
N GLY A 367 -13.63 3.82 -3.55
CA GLY A 367 -12.68 3.72 -4.65
C GLY A 367 -11.75 4.91 -4.72
N TYR A 368 -10.68 4.76 -5.48
CA TYR A 368 -9.75 5.81 -5.83
C TYR A 368 -9.87 6.09 -7.32
N MET A 369 -10.14 7.32 -7.67
CA MET A 369 -10.41 7.73 -9.03
C MET A 369 -9.43 8.82 -9.45
N PHE A 370 -8.86 8.68 -10.64
CA PHE A 370 -7.84 9.59 -11.16
C PHE A 370 -8.11 9.88 -12.63
N THR A 371 -7.70 11.06 -13.10
CA THR A 371 -7.49 11.25 -14.53
C THR A 371 -6.24 10.51 -14.97
N TYR A 372 -6.22 10.01 -16.20
CA TYR A 372 -4.99 9.54 -16.79
C TYR A 372 -3.95 10.67 -16.77
N SER A 373 -2.75 10.32 -16.41
CA SER A 373 -1.59 11.19 -16.46
C SER A 373 -0.41 10.38 -16.94
N GLU A 374 0.18 10.82 -18.03
CA GLU A 374 1.34 10.18 -18.63
C GLU A 374 2.49 10.03 -17.63
N ARG A 375 3.14 8.88 -17.68
CA ARG A 375 4.28 8.56 -16.80
C ARG A 375 5.51 8.23 -17.64
N PRO A 376 6.61 8.99 -17.49
CA PRO A 376 7.83 8.72 -18.24
C PRO A 376 8.32 7.29 -18.06
N GLY A 377 8.68 6.65 -19.17
CA GLY A 377 9.21 5.30 -19.21
C GLY A 377 8.16 4.19 -19.27
N THR A 378 6.85 4.50 -19.23
CA THR A 378 5.78 3.51 -19.39
C THR A 378 5.56 3.13 -20.85
N LEU A 379 4.85 2.00 -21.06
CA LEU A 379 4.48 1.59 -22.42
C LEU A 379 3.45 2.54 -23.04
N ALA A 380 2.56 3.11 -22.23
CA ALA A 380 1.57 4.06 -22.69
C ALA A 380 2.24 5.33 -23.22
N GLU A 381 3.14 5.94 -22.43
CA GLU A 381 3.90 7.14 -22.85
C GLU A 381 4.67 6.91 -24.16
N ARG A 382 5.24 5.72 -24.34
CA ARG A 382 6.04 5.43 -25.54
C ARG A 382 5.23 5.09 -26.80
N LYS A 383 3.97 4.64 -26.66
CA LYS A 383 3.20 4.04 -27.77
C LYS A 383 1.84 4.70 -28.01
N LEU A 384 1.33 5.45 -27.07
CA LEU A 384 0.01 6.06 -27.16
C LEU A 384 0.17 7.58 -27.07
N GLU A 385 -0.64 8.29 -27.82
CA GLU A 385 -0.78 9.74 -27.70
C GLU A 385 -1.86 10.04 -26.68
N ASP A 386 -1.61 10.96 -25.77
CA ASP A 386 -2.61 11.45 -24.81
C ASP A 386 -3.56 12.43 -25.51
N ASP A 387 -4.49 11.86 -26.25
CA ASP A 387 -5.41 12.53 -27.17
C ASP A 387 -6.70 13.04 -26.52
N ILE A 388 -6.89 12.78 -25.19
CA ILE A 388 -8.11 13.20 -24.50
C ILE A 388 -7.91 14.57 -23.84
N PRO A 389 -8.71 15.59 -24.23
CA PRO A 389 -8.63 16.92 -23.60
C PRO A 389 -8.84 16.88 -22.08
N GLU A 390 -8.09 17.71 -21.36
CA GLU A 390 -8.16 17.77 -19.88
C GLU A 390 -9.54 18.09 -19.33
N GLU A 391 -10.34 18.88 -20.07
CA GLU A 391 -11.72 19.19 -19.72
C GLU A 391 -12.61 17.93 -19.78
N VAL A 392 -12.38 17.06 -20.78
CA VAL A 392 -13.10 15.79 -20.92
C VAL A 392 -12.69 14.83 -19.83
N LYS A 393 -11.39 14.70 -19.55
CA LYS A 393 -10.88 13.87 -18.42
C LYS A 393 -11.51 14.33 -17.09
N SER A 394 -11.51 15.64 -16.85
CA SER A 394 -12.04 16.24 -15.61
C SER A 394 -13.56 16.00 -15.48
N ARG A 395 -14.34 16.15 -16.57
CA ARG A 395 -15.78 15.85 -16.58
C ARG A 395 -16.03 14.37 -16.27
N ARG A 396 -15.38 13.45 -16.99
CA ARG A 396 -15.52 12.01 -16.77
C ARG A 396 -15.14 11.60 -15.35
N LEU A 397 -14.06 12.15 -14.82
CA LEU A 397 -13.65 11.93 -13.43
C LEU A 397 -14.72 12.41 -12.45
N ALA A 398 -15.33 13.59 -12.68
CA ALA A 398 -16.38 14.11 -11.83
C ALA A 398 -17.61 13.19 -11.81
N GLU A 399 -18.04 12.66 -12.95
CA GLU A 399 -19.15 11.70 -13.08
C GLU A 399 -18.85 10.39 -12.32
N ILE A 400 -17.63 9.83 -12.46
CA ILE A 400 -17.18 8.64 -11.71
C ILE A 400 -17.20 8.91 -10.20
N ILE A 401 -16.72 10.08 -9.76
CA ILE A 401 -16.70 10.45 -8.34
C ILE A 401 -18.12 10.59 -7.79
N GLU A 402 -19.01 11.25 -8.51
CA GLU A 402 -20.42 11.41 -8.10
C GLU A 402 -21.09 10.05 -7.92
N LEU A 403 -20.93 9.16 -8.90
CA LEU A 403 -21.48 7.80 -8.86
C LEU A 403 -20.88 6.99 -7.70
N GLN A 404 -19.56 7.06 -7.48
CA GLN A 404 -18.93 6.39 -6.36
C GLN A 404 -19.46 6.91 -5.01
N LEU A 405 -19.65 8.20 -4.85
CA LEU A 405 -20.20 8.76 -3.61
C LEU A 405 -21.64 8.26 -3.34
N LYS A 406 -22.46 8.11 -4.38
CA LYS A 406 -23.78 7.52 -4.30
C LYS A 406 -23.72 6.06 -3.87
N HIS A 407 -22.82 5.28 -4.47
CA HIS A 407 -22.63 3.86 -4.10
C HIS A 407 -22.07 3.70 -2.69
N SER A 408 -21.11 4.52 -2.28
CA SER A 408 -20.56 4.51 -0.93
C SER A 408 -21.65 4.78 0.11
N ALA A 409 -22.50 5.78 -0.12
CA ALA A 409 -23.63 6.07 0.76
C ALA A 409 -24.64 4.91 0.81
N PHE A 410 -24.94 4.27 -0.34
CA PHE A 410 -25.80 3.08 -0.40
C PHE A 410 -25.23 1.93 0.43
N ARG A 411 -23.94 1.62 0.26
CA ARG A 411 -23.26 0.52 0.99
C ARG A 411 -23.16 0.80 2.49
N THR A 412 -22.82 2.02 2.89
CA THR A 412 -22.70 2.37 4.32
C THR A 412 -24.04 2.30 5.03
N LYS A 413 -25.13 2.70 4.36
CA LYS A 413 -26.48 2.61 4.91
C LYS A 413 -26.95 1.16 5.21
N GLN A 414 -26.37 0.16 4.54
CA GLN A 414 -26.70 -1.24 4.81
C GLN A 414 -26.29 -1.70 6.21
N PHE A 415 -25.40 -0.98 6.87
CA PHE A 415 -24.97 -1.27 8.24
C PHE A 415 -25.86 -0.61 9.32
N LEU A 416 -26.81 0.26 8.94
CA LEU A 416 -27.72 0.88 9.93
C LEU A 416 -28.50 -0.19 10.70
N ASN A 417 -28.59 0.00 12.01
CA ASN A 417 -29.23 -0.90 12.96
C ASN A 417 -28.58 -2.30 13.09
N THR A 418 -27.43 -2.53 12.46
CA THR A 418 -26.63 -3.75 12.68
C THR A 418 -25.59 -3.56 13.77
N THR A 419 -25.02 -4.64 14.27
CA THR A 419 -23.86 -4.61 15.15
C THR A 419 -22.63 -5.04 14.35
N VAL A 420 -21.56 -4.26 14.43
CA VAL A 420 -20.29 -4.52 13.74
C VAL A 420 -19.15 -4.62 14.74
N GLU A 421 -18.20 -5.50 14.48
CA GLU A 421 -16.96 -5.56 15.25
C GLU A 421 -15.98 -4.48 14.75
N VAL A 422 -15.48 -3.67 15.68
CA VAL A 422 -14.55 -2.58 15.41
C VAL A 422 -13.26 -2.79 16.20
N LEU A 423 -12.13 -2.76 15.54
CA LEU A 423 -10.82 -2.65 16.19
C LEU A 423 -10.53 -1.17 16.46
N ILE A 424 -10.36 -0.80 17.72
CA ILE A 424 -10.02 0.58 18.08
C ILE A 424 -8.57 0.87 17.70
N GLU A 425 -8.35 1.84 16.82
CA GLU A 425 -7.02 2.20 16.35
C GLU A 425 -6.48 3.49 17.00
N LYS A 426 -7.36 4.41 17.34
CA LYS A 426 -7.00 5.75 17.85
C LYS A 426 -8.20 6.53 18.35
N GLU A 427 -7.93 7.70 18.92
CA GLU A 427 -8.96 8.72 19.14
C GLU A 427 -9.50 9.27 17.82
N SER A 428 -10.76 9.68 17.83
CA SER A 428 -11.37 10.35 16.68
C SER A 428 -10.72 11.71 16.43
N LYS A 429 -10.41 12.01 15.16
CA LYS A 429 -9.85 13.32 14.76
C LYS A 429 -10.76 14.52 15.05
N LYS A 430 -12.08 14.28 15.18
CA LYS A 430 -13.09 15.34 15.36
C LYS A 430 -13.48 15.55 16.81
N SER A 431 -13.15 14.61 17.69
CA SER A 431 -13.55 14.66 19.11
C SER A 431 -12.66 13.73 19.94
N ASN A 432 -12.04 14.26 20.97
CA ASN A 432 -11.29 13.47 21.97
C ASN A 432 -12.21 12.63 22.88
N GLN A 433 -13.54 12.80 22.79
CA GLN A 433 -14.56 12.03 23.50
C GLN A 433 -15.00 10.77 22.74
N HIS A 434 -14.42 10.49 21.57
CA HIS A 434 -14.81 9.34 20.73
C HIS A 434 -13.59 8.52 20.32
N TRP A 435 -13.80 7.21 20.26
CA TRP A 435 -12.89 6.28 19.59
C TRP A 435 -13.12 6.27 18.09
N SER A 436 -12.07 5.95 17.35
CA SER A 436 -12.11 5.66 15.92
C SER A 436 -11.38 4.36 15.65
N GLY A 437 -12.01 3.47 14.89
CA GLY A 437 -11.44 2.19 14.52
C GLY A 437 -12.01 1.72 13.18
N ARG A 438 -11.65 0.51 12.76
CA ARG A 438 -12.14 -0.09 11.51
C ARG A 438 -12.85 -1.42 11.74
N THR A 439 -13.89 -1.63 10.93
CA THR A 439 -14.57 -2.91 10.79
C THR A 439 -13.74 -3.87 9.92
N GLU A 440 -14.12 -5.16 9.89
CA GLU A 440 -13.58 -6.13 8.94
C GLU A 440 -13.76 -5.69 7.47
N HIS A 441 -14.81 -4.94 7.17
CA HIS A 441 -15.11 -4.38 5.84
C HIS A 441 -14.27 -3.15 5.46
N ASN A 442 -13.28 -2.80 6.29
CA ASN A 442 -12.42 -1.62 6.11
C ASN A 442 -13.20 -0.28 6.17
N ILE A 443 -14.33 -0.24 6.85
CA ILE A 443 -15.13 0.97 7.06
C ILE A 443 -14.76 1.55 8.43
N VAL A 444 -14.51 2.86 8.46
CA VAL A 444 -14.28 3.57 9.72
C VAL A 444 -15.54 3.62 10.55
N ALA A 445 -15.43 3.31 11.83
CA ALA A 445 -16.48 3.48 12.81
C ALA A 445 -16.02 4.43 13.92
N VAL A 446 -16.95 5.28 14.38
CA VAL A 446 -16.72 6.26 15.45
C VAL A 446 -17.83 6.09 16.49
N PHE A 447 -17.45 6.01 17.75
CA PHE A 447 -18.37 5.84 18.86
C PHE A 447 -17.82 6.48 20.16
N PRO A 448 -18.65 6.82 21.15
CA PRO A 448 -18.22 7.45 22.40
C PRO A 448 -17.15 6.61 23.12
N LYS A 449 -16.19 7.33 23.76
CA LYS A 449 -15.25 6.69 24.66
C LYS A 449 -15.99 6.21 25.91
N GLU A 450 -15.78 4.96 26.23
CA GLU A 450 -16.18 4.34 27.47
C GLU A 450 -14.94 3.66 28.08
N ASN A 451 -15.11 2.55 28.78
CA ASN A 451 -14.01 1.83 29.42
C ASN A 451 -13.25 0.91 28.44
N TYR A 452 -12.99 1.39 27.21
CA TYR A 452 -12.25 0.66 26.17
C TYR A 452 -10.91 1.35 25.89
N ASN A 453 -9.99 0.60 25.28
CA ASN A 453 -8.65 1.05 24.96
C ASN A 453 -8.31 0.87 23.50
N VAL A 454 -7.29 1.56 23.03
CA VAL A 454 -6.68 1.30 21.71
C VAL A 454 -6.20 -0.15 21.67
N GLY A 455 -6.58 -0.88 20.62
CA GLY A 455 -6.29 -2.32 20.45
C GLY A 455 -7.44 -3.25 20.87
N ASP A 456 -8.48 -2.75 21.53
CA ASP A 456 -9.66 -3.57 21.84
C ASP A 456 -10.53 -3.82 20.60
N PHE A 457 -11.08 -5.02 20.49
CA PHE A 457 -12.16 -5.33 19.58
C PHE A 457 -13.50 -5.11 20.29
N VAL A 458 -14.31 -4.21 19.79
CA VAL A 458 -15.57 -3.78 20.38
C VAL A 458 -16.71 -4.01 19.42
N ASN A 459 -17.80 -4.56 19.91
CA ASN A 459 -19.07 -4.64 19.17
C ASN A 459 -19.76 -3.27 19.24
N VAL A 460 -20.03 -2.68 18.09
CA VAL A 460 -20.65 -1.35 17.96
C VAL A 460 -21.98 -1.50 17.24
N LYS A 461 -23.08 -1.08 17.88
CA LYS A 461 -24.39 -0.98 17.25
C LYS A 461 -24.43 0.32 16.44
N VAL A 462 -24.57 0.20 15.13
CA VAL A 462 -24.60 1.35 14.22
C VAL A 462 -25.94 2.06 14.31
N THR A 463 -25.92 3.33 14.72
CA THR A 463 -27.14 4.17 14.87
C THR A 463 -27.27 5.19 13.77
N ASP A 464 -26.15 5.62 13.15
CA ASP A 464 -26.12 6.57 12.04
C ASP A 464 -24.89 6.31 11.14
N CYS A 465 -24.88 6.92 9.96
CA CYS A 465 -23.72 6.81 9.05
C CYS A 465 -23.60 8.05 8.15
N THR A 466 -22.37 8.31 7.74
CA THR A 466 -22.05 9.19 6.61
C THR A 466 -21.80 8.35 5.35
N LYS A 467 -21.33 8.98 4.26
CA LYS A 467 -20.91 8.26 3.05
C LYS A 467 -19.71 7.31 3.26
N ALA A 468 -18.95 7.47 4.37
CA ALA A 468 -17.69 6.75 4.58
C ALA A 468 -17.43 6.33 6.04
N THR A 469 -18.32 6.66 6.97
CA THR A 469 -18.09 6.45 8.40
C THR A 469 -19.38 5.94 9.04
N LEU A 470 -19.30 4.90 9.83
CA LEU A 470 -20.35 4.43 10.71
C LEU A 470 -20.28 5.19 12.04
N ILE A 471 -21.42 5.52 12.57
CA ILE A 471 -21.58 6.16 13.89
C ILE A 471 -22.44 5.22 14.74
N GLY A 472 -22.03 4.98 15.97
CA GLY A 472 -22.76 4.04 16.81
C GLY A 472 -22.41 4.14 18.28
N GLU A 473 -22.87 3.14 19.02
CA GLU A 473 -22.67 2.98 20.46
C GLU A 473 -22.06 1.60 20.73
N ALA A 474 -21.09 1.55 21.63
CA ALA A 474 -20.49 0.29 22.05
C ALA A 474 -21.52 -0.55 22.82
N VAL A 475 -21.59 -1.83 22.53
CA VAL A 475 -22.48 -2.77 23.22
C VAL A 475 -21.71 -3.87 23.96
N GLY A 476 -20.40 -3.82 23.98
CA GLY A 476 -19.50 -4.71 24.71
C GLY A 476 -18.25 -5.11 23.95
N LEU A 477 -17.31 -5.73 24.64
CA LEU A 477 -16.12 -6.32 24.01
C LEU A 477 -16.51 -7.45 23.06
N SER A 478 -15.77 -7.59 21.98
CA SER A 478 -15.92 -8.73 21.08
C SER A 478 -15.30 -10.01 21.69
N LYS A 479 -15.74 -11.17 21.21
CA LYS A 479 -15.12 -12.48 21.50
C LYS A 479 -13.65 -12.58 21.07
N ASN A 480 -13.20 -11.70 20.16
CA ASN A 480 -11.86 -11.66 19.61
C ASN A 480 -10.87 -10.82 20.43
N ASN A 481 -11.35 -10.19 21.50
CA ASN A 481 -10.52 -9.37 22.40
C ASN A 481 -9.57 -10.18 23.28
#